data_30f2a4d575d4fe8d21ce1099b72c156e
#
_entry.id   30f2a4d575d4fe8d21ce1099b72c156e
#
_cell.length_a   1.000
_cell.length_b   1.000
_cell.length_c   1.000
_cell.angle_alpha   90.00
_cell.angle_beta   90.00
_cell.angle_gamma   90.00
#
_symmetry.space_group_name_H-M   'P 1'
#
loop_
_entity.id
_entity.type
_entity.pdbx_description
1 polymer ?
#
loop_
_entity_poly.entity_id
_entity_poly.type
_entity_poly.pdbx_seq_one_letter_code
_entity_poly.pdbx_strand_id
1 'polypeptide(L)'
;MPAVYVGAGSNVAPERNLARAVAALAREFPGARFSPWYRNRAVGFSGDDFINLVAGFETALPVREVLGKLHAIEARCGRSAARARRW
;
A
#
# COMPACT_ATOMS: atom_id res chain seq x y z
N MET A 1 16.72 -10.97 -7.88
CA MET A 1 16.10 -10.51 -6.63
C MET A 1 14.62 -10.86 -6.61
N PRO A 2 14.09 -11.28 -5.49
CA PRO A 2 12.67 -11.60 -5.44
C PRO A 2 11.78 -10.38 -5.63
N ALA A 3 10.65 -10.62 -6.28
CA ALA A 3 9.63 -9.59 -6.48
C ALA A 3 8.64 -9.62 -5.30
N VAL A 4 8.24 -8.45 -4.86
CA VAL A 4 7.27 -8.27 -3.79
C VAL A 4 6.13 -7.41 -4.30
N TYR A 5 4.90 -7.82 -3.99
CA TYR A 5 3.71 -7.06 -4.34
C TYR A 5 2.97 -6.68 -3.07
N VAL A 6 2.59 -5.41 -3.01
CA VAL A 6 1.91 -4.85 -1.84
C VAL A 6 0.59 -4.26 -2.29
N GLY A 7 -0.50 -4.72 -1.66
CA GLY A 7 -1.79 -4.08 -1.84
C GLY A 7 -1.94 -2.95 -0.83
N ALA A 8 -2.37 -1.79 -1.29
CA ALA A 8 -2.66 -0.65 -0.44
C ALA A 8 -4.10 -0.23 -0.67
N GLY A 9 -4.84 -0.01 0.40
CA GLY A 9 -6.22 0.39 0.31
C GLY A 9 -6.63 1.28 1.46
N SER A 10 -7.56 2.18 1.20
CA SER A 10 -8.07 3.08 2.23
C SER A 10 -9.50 3.48 1.93
N ASN A 11 -10.30 3.63 2.98
CA ASN A 11 -11.64 4.21 2.89
C ASN A 11 -11.78 5.48 3.74
N VAL A 12 -10.68 5.92 4.35
CA VAL A 12 -10.65 7.15 5.14
C VAL A 12 -9.70 8.12 4.46
N ALA A 13 -10.23 9.25 3.97
CA ALA A 13 -9.48 10.21 3.17
C ALA A 13 -8.57 9.51 2.17
N PRO A 14 -9.13 8.63 1.30
CA PRO A 14 -8.31 7.65 0.58
C PRO A 14 -7.29 8.29 -0.37
N GLU A 15 -7.66 9.35 -1.06
CA GLU A 15 -6.73 10.00 -1.99
C GLU A 15 -5.48 10.50 -1.27
N ARG A 16 -5.66 11.14 -0.13
CA ARG A 16 -4.54 11.69 0.64
C ARG A 16 -3.70 10.59 1.26
N ASN A 17 -4.35 9.60 1.86
CA ASN A 17 -3.63 8.52 2.53
C ASN A 17 -2.87 7.64 1.56
N LEU A 18 -3.47 7.33 0.41
CA LEU A 18 -2.78 6.55 -0.61
C LEU A 18 -1.65 7.33 -1.27
N ALA A 19 -1.81 8.64 -1.48
CA ALA A 19 -0.72 9.46 -1.99
C ALA A 19 0.48 9.44 -1.05
N ARG A 20 0.23 9.50 0.26
CA ARG A 20 1.30 9.37 1.26
C ARG A 20 1.96 8.01 1.23
N ALA A 21 1.15 6.95 1.10
CA ALA A 21 1.67 5.59 1.03
C ALA A 21 2.54 5.39 -0.21
N VAL A 22 2.10 5.88 -1.36
CA VAL A 22 2.86 5.80 -2.61
C VAL A 22 4.20 6.52 -2.46
N ALA A 23 4.19 7.72 -1.92
CA ALA A 23 5.43 8.49 -1.73
C ALA A 23 6.39 7.76 -0.79
N ALA A 24 5.87 7.18 0.29
CA ALA A 24 6.69 6.44 1.24
C ALA A 24 7.25 5.16 0.63
N LEU A 25 6.43 4.43 -0.12
CA LEU A 25 6.87 3.19 -0.79
C LEU A 25 7.94 3.50 -1.84
N ALA A 26 7.76 4.57 -2.62
CA ALA A 26 8.73 4.96 -3.62
C ALA A 26 10.08 5.34 -3.00
N ARG A 27 10.04 5.93 -1.82
CA ARG A 27 11.26 6.33 -1.10
C ARG A 27 11.97 5.13 -0.48
N GLU A 28 11.20 4.21 0.12
CA GLU A 28 11.78 3.03 0.79
C GLU A 28 12.21 1.95 -0.19
N PHE A 29 11.56 1.86 -1.34
CA PHE A 29 11.85 0.85 -2.34
C PHE A 29 12.05 1.52 -3.70
N PRO A 30 13.23 2.05 -3.96
CA PRO A 30 13.53 2.71 -5.25
C PRO A 30 13.26 1.77 -6.41
N GLY A 31 12.63 2.29 -7.45
CA GLY A 31 12.22 1.47 -8.59
C GLY A 31 10.85 0.83 -8.45
N ALA A 32 10.15 1.09 -7.37
CA ALA A 32 8.79 0.56 -7.19
C ALA A 32 7.88 1.05 -8.32
N ARG A 33 7.01 0.14 -8.77
CA ARG A 33 6.00 0.43 -9.79
C ARG A 33 4.63 0.35 -9.14
N PHE A 34 3.72 1.18 -9.62
CA PHE A 34 2.39 1.29 -9.03
C PHE A 34 1.33 1.06 -10.09
N SER A 35 0.30 0.28 -9.74
CA SER A 35 -0.86 0.12 -10.61
C SER A 35 -1.68 1.40 -10.62
N PRO A 36 -2.63 1.53 -11.56
CA PRO A 36 -3.68 2.53 -11.43
C PRO A 36 -4.42 2.36 -10.12
N TRP A 37 -5.11 3.39 -9.69
CA TRP A 37 -5.94 3.33 -8.49
C TRP A 37 -7.32 2.81 -8.88
N TYR A 38 -7.83 1.86 -8.10
CA TYR A 38 -9.13 1.24 -8.34
C TYR A 38 -10.08 1.61 -7.23
N ARG A 39 -11.25 2.09 -7.61
CA ARG A 39 -12.30 2.45 -6.66
C ARG A 39 -13.30 1.30 -6.56
N ASN A 40 -13.51 0.81 -5.35
CA ASN A 40 -14.49 -0.23 -5.06
C ASN A 40 -15.53 0.32 -4.10
N ARG A 41 -16.80 0.02 -4.37
CA ARG A 41 -17.87 0.40 -3.47
C ARG A 41 -17.88 -0.50 -2.24
N ALA A 42 -18.21 0.10 -1.10
CA ALA A 42 -18.54 -0.67 0.07
C ALA A 42 -19.86 -1.40 -0.18
N VAL A 43 -19.86 -2.73 -0.09
CA VAL A 43 -21.04 -3.54 -0.37
C VAL A 43 -21.72 -3.92 0.93
N GLY A 44 -23.05 -3.73 0.98
CA GLY A 44 -23.85 -4.19 2.10
C GLY A 44 -23.96 -3.25 3.29
N PHE A 45 -23.33 -2.07 3.22
CA PHE A 45 -23.47 -1.04 4.25
C PHE A 45 -23.21 0.34 3.66
N SER A 46 -23.70 1.36 4.33
CA SER A 46 -23.41 2.72 3.93
C SER A 46 -22.03 3.09 4.46
N GLY A 47 -21.09 3.25 3.58
CA GLY A 47 -19.73 3.63 3.92
C GLY A 47 -19.05 4.25 2.73
N ASP A 48 -17.89 4.83 2.98
CA ASP A 48 -17.10 5.41 1.91
C ASP A 48 -16.53 4.33 1.01
N ASP A 49 -16.36 4.66 -0.26
CA ASP A 49 -15.74 3.77 -1.21
C ASP A 49 -14.28 3.53 -0.81
N PHE A 50 -13.82 2.31 -1.07
CA PHE A 50 -12.40 2.00 -0.98
C PHE A 50 -11.69 2.39 -2.25
N ILE A 51 -10.48 2.93 -2.10
CA ILE A 51 -9.55 3.07 -3.21
C ILE A 51 -8.38 2.14 -2.96
N ASN A 52 -8.02 1.37 -3.96
CA ASN A 52 -6.96 0.37 -3.87
C ASN A 52 -5.94 0.54 -4.99
N LEU A 53 -4.71 0.17 -4.70
CA LEU A 53 -3.66 0.04 -5.70
C LEU A 53 -2.74 -1.10 -5.33
N VAL A 54 -1.90 -1.51 -6.28
CA VAL A 54 -0.86 -2.49 -6.04
C VAL A 54 0.49 -1.85 -6.36
N ALA A 55 1.44 -2.03 -5.46
CA ALA A 55 2.82 -1.64 -5.69
C ALA A 55 3.65 -2.91 -5.89
N GLY A 56 4.57 -2.87 -6.84
CA GLY A 56 5.50 -3.96 -7.08
C GLY A 56 6.92 -3.47 -7.07
N PHE A 57 7.82 -4.22 -6.47
CA PHE A 57 9.24 -3.89 -6.45
C PHE A 57 10.08 -5.14 -6.26
N GLU A 58 11.34 -5.04 -6.64
CA GLU A 58 12.32 -6.08 -6.38
C GLU A 58 13.22 -5.65 -5.24
N THR A 59 13.58 -6.58 -4.37
CA THR A 59 14.44 -6.28 -3.24
C THR A 59 15.24 -7.49 -2.82
N ALA A 60 16.48 -7.25 -2.39
CA ALA A 60 17.31 -8.26 -1.76
C ALA A 60 17.11 -8.32 -0.24
N LEU A 61 16.31 -7.42 0.32
CA LEU A 61 16.07 -7.39 1.75
C LEU A 61 15.33 -8.65 2.21
N PRO A 62 15.68 -9.17 3.40
CA PRO A 62 14.89 -10.24 3.99
C PRO A 62 13.45 -9.83 4.23
N VAL A 63 12.56 -10.81 4.20
CA VAL A 63 11.11 -10.59 4.41
C VAL A 63 10.83 -9.79 5.65
N ARG A 64 11.53 -10.10 6.74
CA ARG A 64 11.36 -9.43 8.02
C ARG A 64 11.59 -7.93 7.92
N GLU A 65 12.63 -7.54 7.19
CA GLU A 65 12.94 -6.12 7.00
C GLU A 65 11.92 -5.42 6.11
N VAL A 66 11.47 -6.11 5.06
CA VAL A 66 10.41 -5.57 4.20
C VAL A 66 9.14 -5.34 5.01
N LEU A 67 8.72 -6.32 5.80
CA LEU A 67 7.53 -6.18 6.63
C LEU A 67 7.67 -5.05 7.65
N GLY A 68 8.84 -4.89 8.24
CA GLY A 68 9.10 -3.80 9.16
C GLY A 68 8.92 -2.44 8.51
N LYS A 69 9.44 -2.27 7.30
CA LYS A 69 9.27 -1.03 6.54
C LYS A 69 7.81 -0.77 6.20
N LEU A 70 7.09 -1.81 5.78
CA LEU A 70 5.68 -1.68 5.43
C LEU A 70 4.82 -1.32 6.65
N HIS A 71 5.10 -1.92 7.80
CA HIS A 71 4.41 -1.59 9.04
C HIS A 71 4.67 -0.13 9.46
N ALA A 72 5.89 0.35 9.27
CA ALA A 72 6.21 1.75 9.57
C ALA A 72 5.47 2.71 8.65
N ILE A 73 5.33 2.37 7.37
CA ILE A 73 4.56 3.16 6.42
C ILE A 73 3.08 3.18 6.82
N GLU A 74 2.53 2.02 7.14
CA GLU A 74 1.14 1.89 7.57
C GLU A 74 0.85 2.75 8.80
N ALA A 75 1.76 2.73 9.77
CA ALA A 75 1.60 3.53 10.98
C ALA A 75 1.60 5.04 10.69
N ARG A 76 2.40 5.49 9.72
CA ARG A 76 2.45 6.90 9.35
C ARG A 76 1.26 7.35 8.51
N CYS A 77 0.67 6.43 7.74
CA CYS A 77 -0.43 6.74 6.83
C CYS A 77 -1.80 6.39 7.41
N GLY A 78 -1.86 5.88 8.62
CA GLY A 78 -3.08 5.39 9.24
C GLY A 78 -3.27 3.91 9.02
N ARG A 79 -3.91 3.24 9.97
CA ARG A 79 -4.03 1.78 10.00
C ARG A 79 -4.77 1.18 8.82
N SER A 80 -5.72 1.90 8.26
CA SER A 80 -6.53 1.41 7.15
C SER A 80 -5.92 1.73 5.80
N ALA A 81 -4.78 2.39 5.75
CA ALA A 81 -4.22 2.90 4.50
C ALA A 81 -3.48 1.84 3.70
N ALA A 82 -2.90 0.85 4.34
CA ALA A 82 -2.11 -0.14 3.63
C ALA A 82 -2.19 -1.51 4.31
N ARG A 83 -2.33 -2.54 3.50
CA ARG A 83 -2.17 -3.91 3.94
C ARG A 83 -1.16 -4.57 3.02
N ALA A 84 -0.09 -5.04 3.59
CA ALA A 84 0.93 -5.73 2.83
C ALA A 84 0.50 -7.17 2.59
N ARG A 85 0.56 -7.59 1.34
CA ARG A 85 0.41 -8.98 0.97
C ARG A 85 1.57 -9.37 0.10
N ARG A 86 2.04 -10.57 0.30
CA ARG A 86 3.15 -11.12 -0.42
C ARG A 86 2.70 -12.36 -1.16
N TRP A 87 3.00 -12.38 -2.43
CA TRP A 87 2.85 -13.55 -3.27
C TRP A 87 3.95 -13.65 -4.30
#